data_8637d9b564e94568bd5edbd77e9dc37c
#
_entry.id   8637d9b564e94568bd5edbd77e9dc37c
#
_cell.length_a   1.000
_cell.length_b   1.000
_cell.length_c   1.000
_cell.angle_alpha   90.00
_cell.angle_beta   90.00
_cell.angle_gamma   90.00
#
_symmetry.space_group_name_H-M   'P 1'
#
loop_
_entity.id
_entity.type
_entity.pdbx_description
1 polymer ?
#
loop_
_entity_poly.entity_id
_entity_poly.type
_entity_poly.pdbx_seq_one_letter_code
_entity_poly.pdbx_strand_id
1 'polypeptide(L)'
;FIRDMYYDSDKYLYVASNGGLIIIDTENQTYSLFDEDNHFSEKNILTVYKDSRNLLWIGHSHGISVWDQKNDSILFLDQKSGLATNFVKAIIEDNNKQMWIGTGNGISRVQIVNGKYYIVNYTIKDGLICNDTNIHAILKLDNGNILIGTPKGYQTIIPQEILATDYHANIYLTGIELKSGIYHPNLSNESSLECTQTLSFTEKENSFILSFSALDFAETDKIKYAYKINQRNFDWVYADNNKVNLSMLPAGDYTLSVKACNSQGIWSPNIKELKINILPPLWRTWWAYTIYTCIAMCLILLVIRSLRMRHKQKLILQTVEIENEKQQKINDMKLQFFANISHELRTPLSLIINPLEEFLENHPEHRKGILDMVKQNANYLLELINQLLDFRK
;
A
#
# COMPACT_ATOMS: atom_id res chain seq x y z
N PHE A 1 49.59 -20.98 -13.98
CA PHE A 1 50.17 -21.26 -12.66
C PHE A 1 49.17 -22.02 -11.82
N ILE A 2 49.62 -23.10 -11.15
CA ILE A 2 48.88 -23.82 -10.10
C ILE A 2 49.00 -23.00 -8.84
N ARG A 3 47.85 -22.79 -8.15
CA ARG A 3 47.76 -22.02 -6.92
C ARG A 3 47.58 -22.94 -5.70
N ASP A 4 46.66 -23.94 -5.83
CA ASP A 4 46.31 -24.85 -4.77
C ASP A 4 45.95 -26.22 -5.32
N MET A 5 46.04 -27.24 -4.47
CA MET A 5 45.63 -28.60 -4.81
C MET A 5 44.95 -29.24 -3.60
N TYR A 6 43.81 -29.84 -3.81
CA TYR A 6 43.09 -30.63 -2.81
C TYR A 6 42.86 -32.04 -3.37
N TYR A 7 43.36 -33.04 -2.64
CA TYR A 7 43.09 -34.43 -2.97
C TYR A 7 41.95 -34.97 -2.11
N ASP A 8 40.91 -35.40 -2.78
CA ASP A 8 39.83 -36.16 -2.18
C ASP A 8 40.36 -37.62 -2.04
N SER A 9 40.36 -38.11 -0.82
CA SER A 9 40.85 -39.47 -0.50
C SER A 9 40.13 -40.57 -1.32
N ASP A 10 39.06 -40.26 -2.00
CA ASP A 10 38.29 -41.21 -2.78
C ASP A 10 38.87 -41.38 -4.21
N LYS A 11 39.11 -40.29 -4.96
CA LYS A 11 39.40 -40.44 -6.37
C LYS A 11 39.90 -39.18 -7.10
N TYR A 12 39.48 -38.02 -6.67
CA TYR A 12 39.66 -36.80 -7.44
C TYR A 12 40.72 -35.88 -6.85
N LEU A 13 41.57 -35.34 -7.73
CA LEU A 13 42.45 -34.24 -7.43
C LEU A 13 41.91 -32.95 -8.03
N TYR A 14 41.61 -32.01 -7.18
CA TYR A 14 41.13 -30.66 -7.54
C TYR A 14 42.34 -29.71 -7.58
N VAL A 15 42.52 -29.02 -8.68
CA VAL A 15 43.67 -28.13 -8.90
C VAL A 15 43.17 -26.72 -9.20
N ALA A 16 43.45 -25.80 -8.29
CA ALA A 16 43.18 -24.38 -8.48
C ALA A 16 44.25 -23.73 -9.32
N SER A 17 43.87 -23.03 -10.38
CA SER A 17 44.81 -22.38 -11.29
C SER A 17 44.35 -21.01 -11.77
N ASN A 18 45.25 -20.26 -12.42
CA ASN A 18 44.90 -19.01 -13.07
C ASN A 18 44.02 -19.21 -14.32
N GLY A 19 43.84 -20.42 -14.79
CA GLY A 19 43.06 -20.77 -15.97
C GLY A 19 41.72 -21.46 -15.65
N GLY A 20 41.36 -21.57 -14.36
CA GLY A 20 40.17 -22.27 -13.90
C GLY A 20 40.45 -23.38 -12.90
N LEU A 21 39.44 -24.17 -12.59
CA LEU A 21 39.51 -25.37 -11.77
C LEU A 21 39.72 -26.58 -12.67
N ILE A 22 40.77 -27.36 -12.39
CA ILE A 22 41.00 -28.64 -13.06
C ILE A 22 40.63 -29.75 -12.07
N ILE A 23 39.76 -30.65 -12.50
CA ILE A 23 39.43 -31.87 -11.75
C ILE A 23 40.03 -33.06 -12.46
N ILE A 24 40.92 -33.77 -11.81
CA ILE A 24 41.62 -34.95 -12.32
C ILE A 24 41.06 -36.19 -11.67
N ASP A 25 40.54 -37.11 -12.47
CA ASP A 25 40.22 -38.45 -12.06
C ASP A 25 41.52 -39.28 -12.04
N THR A 26 41.99 -39.57 -10.85
CA THR A 26 43.30 -40.24 -10.69
C THR A 26 43.27 -41.74 -11.07
N GLU A 27 42.08 -42.36 -11.05
CA GLU A 27 41.92 -43.76 -11.47
C GLU A 27 41.89 -43.89 -12.98
N ASN A 28 41.07 -43.04 -13.64
CA ASN A 28 40.89 -43.09 -15.09
C ASN A 28 41.90 -42.24 -15.85
N GLN A 29 42.78 -41.51 -15.16
CA GLN A 29 43.78 -40.58 -15.72
C GLN A 29 43.16 -39.56 -16.70
N THR A 30 41.96 -39.09 -16.40
CA THR A 30 41.23 -38.09 -17.18
C THR A 30 41.12 -36.78 -16.41
N TYR A 31 40.98 -35.67 -17.12
CA TYR A 31 40.77 -34.39 -16.47
C TYR A 31 39.68 -33.58 -17.15
N SER A 32 39.02 -32.72 -16.37
CA SER A 32 38.05 -31.74 -16.84
C SER A 32 38.45 -30.35 -16.35
N LEU A 33 38.33 -29.37 -17.25
CA LEU A 33 38.60 -27.96 -16.94
C LEU A 33 37.25 -27.23 -16.79
N PHE A 34 37.10 -26.52 -15.70
CA PHE A 34 35.96 -25.67 -15.41
C PHE A 34 36.44 -24.22 -15.33
N ASP A 35 35.93 -23.38 -16.22
CA ASP A 35 36.30 -21.96 -16.34
C ASP A 35 35.06 -21.08 -16.55
N GLU A 36 35.23 -19.81 -16.93
CA GLU A 36 34.16 -18.87 -17.19
C GLU A 36 33.16 -19.32 -18.27
N ASP A 37 33.63 -20.09 -19.24
CA ASP A 37 32.80 -20.55 -20.34
C ASP A 37 31.91 -21.74 -19.95
N ASN A 38 32.28 -22.42 -18.85
CA ASN A 38 31.66 -23.70 -18.51
C ASN A 38 30.88 -23.70 -17.18
N HIS A 39 31.23 -22.93 -16.13
CA HIS A 39 30.49 -22.99 -14.84
C HIS A 39 30.82 -21.86 -13.89
N PHE A 40 31.97 -21.20 -13.99
CA PHE A 40 32.42 -20.22 -12.99
C PHE A 40 32.57 -18.84 -13.62
N SER A 41 32.19 -17.81 -12.88
CA SER A 41 32.38 -16.41 -13.29
C SER A 41 33.84 -15.94 -13.25
N GLU A 42 34.78 -16.81 -12.84
CA GLU A 42 36.16 -16.44 -12.55
C GLU A 42 37.14 -17.52 -12.97
N LYS A 43 38.20 -17.11 -13.72
CA LYS A 43 39.32 -17.99 -14.12
C LYS A 43 40.39 -18.09 -13.05
N ASN A 44 40.62 -17.03 -12.26
CA ASN A 44 41.74 -16.98 -11.31
C ASN A 44 41.32 -17.57 -9.97
N ILE A 45 41.46 -18.86 -9.82
CA ILE A 45 41.16 -19.61 -8.60
C ILE A 45 42.38 -19.63 -7.70
N LEU A 46 42.20 -19.22 -6.45
CA LEU A 46 43.25 -19.07 -5.46
C LEU A 46 43.37 -20.28 -4.54
N THR A 47 42.25 -20.86 -4.12
CA THR A 47 42.23 -21.99 -3.20
C THR A 47 41.02 -22.87 -3.46
N VAL A 48 41.10 -24.15 -3.15
CA VAL A 48 40.04 -25.13 -3.31
C VAL A 48 40.00 -26.06 -2.08
N TYR A 49 38.82 -26.34 -1.58
CA TYR A 49 38.62 -27.24 -0.45
C TYR A 49 37.29 -27.98 -0.59
N LYS A 50 37.27 -29.29 -0.34
CA LYS A 50 36.05 -30.08 -0.28
C LYS A 50 35.69 -30.37 1.18
N ASP A 51 34.50 -29.97 1.59
CA ASP A 51 34.03 -30.12 2.97
C ASP A 51 33.45 -31.54 3.24
N SER A 52 33.20 -31.84 4.49
CA SER A 52 32.64 -33.12 4.94
C SER A 52 31.19 -33.39 4.44
N ARG A 53 30.51 -32.38 3.87
CA ARG A 53 29.19 -32.48 3.24
C ARG A 53 29.27 -32.71 1.73
N ASN A 54 30.46 -32.87 1.19
CA ASN A 54 30.78 -32.98 -0.24
C ASN A 54 30.52 -31.69 -1.04
N LEU A 55 30.47 -30.52 -0.39
CA LEU A 55 30.46 -29.24 -1.07
C LEU A 55 31.88 -28.82 -1.43
N LEU A 56 32.10 -28.39 -2.68
CA LEU A 56 33.39 -27.89 -3.14
C LEU A 56 33.42 -26.37 -2.98
N TRP A 57 34.34 -25.89 -2.15
CA TRP A 57 34.56 -24.48 -1.85
C TRP A 57 35.73 -23.97 -2.72
N ILE A 58 35.46 -22.98 -3.54
CA ILE A 58 36.40 -22.46 -4.53
C ILE A 58 36.59 -20.98 -4.24
N GLY A 59 37.76 -20.63 -3.71
CA GLY A 59 38.13 -19.28 -3.36
C GLY A 59 38.82 -18.56 -4.52
N HIS A 60 38.38 -17.35 -4.78
CA HIS A 60 38.98 -16.49 -5.84
C HIS A 60 39.07 -15.03 -5.39
N SER A 61 39.47 -14.12 -6.27
CA SER A 61 39.67 -12.70 -5.95
C SER A 61 38.41 -11.93 -5.70
N HIS A 62 37.24 -12.45 -6.08
CA HIS A 62 35.95 -11.78 -6.00
C HIS A 62 35.00 -12.43 -5.00
N GLY A 63 35.38 -13.51 -4.31
CA GLY A 63 34.58 -14.21 -3.32
C GLY A 63 34.83 -15.71 -3.28
N ILE A 64 33.77 -16.47 -2.99
CA ILE A 64 33.77 -17.92 -2.92
C ILE A 64 32.62 -18.45 -3.76
N SER A 65 32.92 -19.42 -4.61
CA SER A 65 31.90 -20.28 -5.22
C SER A 65 31.78 -21.57 -4.42
N VAL A 66 30.60 -21.88 -3.91
CA VAL A 66 30.30 -23.13 -3.23
C VAL A 66 29.50 -24.00 -4.18
N TRP A 67 30.13 -25.06 -4.69
CA TRP A 67 29.56 -25.94 -5.70
C TRP A 67 29.07 -27.25 -5.06
N ASP A 68 27.77 -27.49 -5.15
CA ASP A 68 27.17 -28.79 -4.90
C ASP A 68 27.17 -29.62 -6.19
N GLN A 69 28.19 -30.44 -6.31
CA GLN A 69 28.38 -31.29 -7.52
C GLN A 69 27.27 -32.30 -7.74
N LYS A 70 26.53 -32.67 -6.66
CA LYS A 70 25.43 -33.64 -6.75
C LYS A 70 24.18 -33.03 -7.40
N ASN A 71 23.88 -31.79 -7.04
CA ASN A 71 22.68 -31.07 -7.53
C ASN A 71 23.04 -30.08 -8.65
N ASP A 72 24.32 -30.02 -9.06
CA ASP A 72 24.89 -29.09 -10.03
C ASP A 72 24.47 -27.64 -9.78
N SER A 73 24.53 -27.23 -8.50
CA SER A 73 24.16 -25.88 -8.06
C SER A 73 25.37 -25.15 -7.47
N ILE A 74 25.55 -23.91 -7.88
CA ILE A 74 26.62 -23.05 -7.38
C ILE A 74 26.02 -21.87 -6.63
N LEU A 75 26.48 -21.69 -5.38
CA LEU A 75 26.19 -20.53 -4.58
C LEU A 75 27.42 -19.62 -4.53
N PHE A 76 27.23 -18.35 -4.74
CA PHE A 76 28.29 -17.35 -4.66
C PHE A 76 28.20 -16.57 -3.36
N LEU A 77 29.31 -16.48 -2.63
CA LEU A 77 29.46 -15.71 -1.41
C LEU A 77 30.53 -14.62 -1.60
N ASP A 78 30.18 -13.40 -1.29
CA ASP A 78 31.03 -12.22 -1.39
C ASP A 78 30.92 -11.33 -0.15
N GLN A 79 31.52 -10.15 -0.19
CA GLN A 79 31.39 -9.17 0.90
C GLN A 79 29.94 -8.73 1.13
N LYS A 80 29.08 -8.70 0.10
CA LYS A 80 27.66 -8.39 0.25
C LYS A 80 26.92 -9.51 0.96
N SER A 81 27.35 -10.73 0.78
CA SER A 81 26.85 -11.91 1.51
C SER A 81 27.38 -11.99 2.95
N GLY A 82 28.36 -11.13 3.31
CA GLY A 82 28.90 -11.00 4.65
C GLY A 82 30.34 -11.45 4.85
N LEU A 83 31.09 -11.82 3.80
CA LEU A 83 32.53 -12.10 3.94
C LEU A 83 33.31 -10.86 4.38
N ALA A 84 34.41 -11.04 5.10
CA ALA A 84 35.28 -9.95 5.53
C ALA A 84 35.84 -9.16 4.35
N THR A 85 36.25 -9.84 3.30
CA THR A 85 36.56 -9.26 1.95
C THR A 85 36.30 -10.31 0.88
N ASN A 86 36.31 -9.84 -0.37
CA ASN A 86 36.18 -10.72 -1.55
C ASN A 86 37.45 -11.52 -1.84
N PHE A 87 38.61 -11.08 -1.39
CA PHE A 87 39.90 -11.72 -1.70
C PHE A 87 40.16 -12.91 -0.77
N VAL A 88 39.77 -14.10 -1.22
CA VAL A 88 39.87 -15.36 -0.45
C VAL A 88 41.20 -16.03 -0.68
N LYS A 89 41.94 -16.31 0.41
CA LYS A 89 43.30 -16.80 0.38
C LYS A 89 43.51 -18.23 0.88
N ALA A 90 42.63 -18.67 1.79
CA ALA A 90 42.74 -20.00 2.39
C ALA A 90 41.37 -20.45 2.91
N ILE A 91 41.09 -21.74 2.85
CA ILE A 91 39.80 -22.32 3.29
C ILE A 91 40.09 -23.62 4.03
N ILE A 92 39.45 -23.85 5.18
CA ILE A 92 39.50 -25.09 5.93
C ILE A 92 38.22 -25.35 6.73
N GLU A 93 37.91 -26.62 6.97
CA GLU A 93 36.78 -27.05 7.79
C GLU A 93 37.27 -27.44 9.20
N ASP A 94 36.55 -26.94 10.25
CA ASP A 94 36.80 -27.39 11.63
C ASP A 94 36.08 -28.71 12.00
N ASN A 95 36.25 -29.17 13.22
CA ASN A 95 35.61 -30.41 13.72
C ASN A 95 34.08 -30.25 13.89
N ASN A 96 33.56 -29.03 13.96
CA ASN A 96 32.13 -28.70 14.05
C ASN A 96 31.49 -28.48 12.69
N LYS A 97 32.18 -28.82 11.59
CA LYS A 97 31.75 -28.63 10.21
C LYS A 97 31.53 -27.17 9.83
N GLN A 98 32.25 -26.25 10.48
CA GLN A 98 32.24 -24.83 10.13
C GLN A 98 33.46 -24.52 9.24
N MET A 99 33.22 -23.66 8.24
CA MET A 99 34.28 -23.27 7.33
C MET A 99 35.01 -22.03 7.86
N TRP A 100 36.33 -22.10 7.89
CA TRP A 100 37.21 -21.00 8.25
C TRP A 100 37.91 -20.50 7.01
N ILE A 101 37.76 -19.24 6.71
CA ILE A 101 38.17 -18.62 5.47
C ILE A 101 39.11 -17.47 5.78
N GLY A 102 40.38 -17.63 5.41
CA GLY A 102 41.37 -16.57 5.49
C GLY A 102 41.19 -15.60 4.32
N THR A 103 41.09 -14.33 4.63
CA THR A 103 40.89 -13.28 3.61
C THR A 103 41.95 -12.20 3.69
N GLY A 104 41.90 -11.22 2.80
CA GLY A 104 42.81 -10.05 2.81
C GLY A 104 42.55 -9.07 3.95
N ASN A 105 41.42 -9.18 4.68
CA ASN A 105 41.09 -8.28 5.80
C ASN A 105 40.27 -8.97 6.89
N GLY A 106 40.82 -10.02 7.45
CA GLY A 106 40.21 -10.79 8.52
C GLY A 106 39.94 -12.24 8.13
N ILE A 107 39.36 -12.96 9.07
CA ILE A 107 39.00 -14.37 8.91
C ILE A 107 37.48 -14.46 8.99
N SER A 108 36.86 -15.11 8.01
CA SER A 108 35.44 -15.37 8.02
C SER A 108 35.15 -16.79 8.46
N ARG A 109 34.27 -16.98 9.45
CA ARG A 109 33.72 -18.28 9.82
C ARG A 109 32.36 -18.42 9.20
N VAL A 110 32.13 -19.49 8.45
CA VAL A 110 30.85 -19.77 7.80
C VAL A 110 30.20 -21.00 8.40
N GLN A 111 29.01 -20.85 8.91
CA GLN A 111 28.16 -21.92 9.41
C GLN A 111 27.00 -22.15 8.48
N ILE A 112 26.65 -23.39 8.18
CA ILE A 112 25.49 -23.76 7.40
C ILE A 112 24.42 -24.33 8.33
N VAL A 113 23.27 -23.67 8.44
CA VAL A 113 22.12 -24.11 9.25
C VAL A 113 20.89 -24.11 8.36
N ASN A 114 20.25 -25.27 8.23
CA ASN A 114 19.04 -25.44 7.39
C ASN A 114 19.20 -24.88 5.95
N GLY A 115 20.37 -25.09 5.35
CA GLY A 115 20.67 -24.60 4.00
C GLY A 115 20.98 -23.11 3.88
N LYS A 116 21.02 -22.37 5.01
CA LYS A 116 21.40 -20.95 5.04
C LYS A 116 22.82 -20.79 5.58
N TYR A 117 23.54 -19.84 4.99
CA TYR A 117 24.94 -19.54 5.32
C TYR A 117 24.98 -18.36 6.27
N TYR A 118 25.57 -18.57 7.46
CA TYR A 118 25.79 -17.54 8.48
C TYR A 118 27.26 -17.24 8.58
N ILE A 119 27.64 -15.98 8.35
CA ILE A 119 29.04 -15.56 8.27
C ILE A 119 29.36 -14.62 9.42
N VAL A 120 30.42 -14.94 10.16
CA VAL A 120 31.00 -14.12 11.25
C VAL A 120 32.43 -13.80 10.90
N ASN A 121 32.81 -12.54 11.03
CA ASN A 121 34.14 -12.06 10.69
C ASN A 121 34.95 -11.76 11.96
N TYR A 122 36.22 -12.12 11.94
CA TYR A 122 37.19 -11.84 12.99
C TYR A 122 38.30 -10.97 12.43
N THR A 123 38.74 -9.98 13.20
CA THR A 123 39.73 -8.99 12.84
C THR A 123 40.73 -8.79 14.00
N ILE A 124 41.66 -7.84 13.85
CA ILE A 124 42.57 -7.43 14.95
C ILE A 124 41.79 -7.01 16.19
N LYS A 125 40.59 -6.44 16.03
CA LYS A 125 39.72 -6.08 17.16
C LYS A 125 39.26 -7.30 17.99
N ASP A 126 39.19 -8.45 17.34
CA ASP A 126 38.82 -9.72 17.95
C ASP A 126 40.02 -10.52 18.47
N GLY A 127 41.21 -9.89 18.45
CA GLY A 127 42.43 -10.52 18.94
C GLY A 127 43.29 -11.20 17.88
N LEU A 128 43.00 -10.99 16.57
CA LEU A 128 43.92 -11.46 15.54
C LEU A 128 45.21 -10.63 15.56
N ILE A 129 46.33 -11.30 15.29
CA ILE A 129 47.65 -10.64 15.17
C ILE A 129 47.71 -9.73 13.96
N CYS A 130 47.02 -10.14 12.90
CA CYS A 130 46.96 -9.43 11.62
C CYS A 130 45.66 -9.71 10.92
N ASN A 131 45.07 -8.71 10.23
CA ASN A 131 43.90 -8.94 9.40
C ASN A 131 44.22 -9.71 8.12
N ASP A 132 45.46 -9.59 7.61
CA ASP A 132 45.83 -10.24 6.37
C ASP A 132 46.30 -11.68 6.60
N THR A 133 45.78 -12.62 5.82
CA THR A 133 46.18 -14.05 5.84
C THR A 133 47.10 -14.32 4.66
N ASN A 134 48.13 -15.12 4.85
CA ASN A 134 48.96 -15.60 3.74
C ASN A 134 48.19 -16.63 2.90
N ILE A 135 48.47 -16.65 1.60
CA ILE A 135 47.85 -17.59 0.67
C ILE A 135 48.20 -19.02 1.11
N HIS A 136 47.23 -19.92 1.17
CA HIS A 136 47.30 -21.33 1.62
C HIS A 136 47.86 -21.56 3.03
N ALA A 137 48.04 -20.53 3.82
CA ALA A 137 48.62 -20.65 5.13
C ALA A 137 47.54 -20.93 6.20
N ILE A 138 46.80 -22.01 6.04
CA ILE A 138 45.81 -22.47 7.02
C ILE A 138 45.93 -23.99 7.19
N LEU A 139 45.93 -24.46 8.45
CA LEU A 139 46.10 -25.87 8.79
C LEU A 139 45.24 -26.21 9.99
N LYS A 140 44.54 -27.32 9.91
CA LYS A 140 43.88 -27.93 11.08
C LYS A 140 44.82 -28.92 11.75
N LEU A 141 45.07 -28.70 13.04
CA LEU A 141 45.88 -29.57 13.87
C LEU A 141 45.04 -30.76 14.40
N ASP A 142 45.70 -31.84 14.85
CA ASP A 142 45.06 -33.04 15.33
C ASP A 142 44.17 -32.77 16.57
N ASN A 143 44.50 -31.76 17.36
CA ASN A 143 43.66 -31.33 18.51
C ASN A 143 42.43 -30.50 18.10
N GLY A 144 42.21 -30.27 16.81
CA GLY A 144 41.11 -29.51 16.28
C GLY A 144 41.33 -28.00 16.26
N ASN A 145 42.47 -27.50 16.71
CA ASN A 145 42.85 -26.10 16.57
C ASN A 145 43.21 -25.78 15.14
N ILE A 146 43.00 -24.52 14.73
CA ILE A 146 43.36 -24.03 13.38
C ILE A 146 44.54 -23.09 13.49
N LEU A 147 45.59 -23.41 12.76
CA LEU A 147 46.79 -22.59 12.66
C LEU A 147 46.69 -21.74 11.36
N ILE A 148 46.87 -20.44 11.50
CA ILE A 148 46.77 -19.50 10.37
C ILE A 148 48.06 -18.70 10.26
N GLY A 149 48.69 -18.73 9.09
CA GLY A 149 49.86 -17.93 8.80
C GLY A 149 49.47 -16.53 8.30
N THR A 150 50.15 -15.54 8.82
CA THR A 150 49.99 -14.14 8.47
C THR A 150 51.31 -13.47 8.15
N PRO A 151 51.34 -12.29 7.54
CA PRO A 151 52.61 -11.56 7.34
C PRO A 151 53.36 -11.20 8.62
N LYS A 152 52.68 -11.25 9.79
CA LYS A 152 53.29 -10.97 11.11
C LYS A 152 53.66 -12.22 11.93
N GLY A 153 53.50 -13.38 11.33
CA GLY A 153 53.75 -14.67 12.01
C GLY A 153 52.54 -15.61 11.91
N TYR A 154 52.37 -16.49 12.83
CA TYR A 154 51.22 -17.38 12.83
C TYR A 154 50.36 -17.17 14.08
N GLN A 155 49.09 -17.55 13.95
CA GLN A 155 48.09 -17.49 15.01
C GLN A 155 47.37 -18.81 15.09
N THR A 156 47.04 -19.22 16.32
CA THR A 156 46.21 -20.39 16.59
C THR A 156 44.82 -19.93 16.96
N ILE A 157 43.82 -20.44 16.26
CA ILE A 157 42.41 -20.31 16.62
C ILE A 157 41.97 -21.58 17.29
N ILE A 158 41.25 -21.44 18.39
CA ILE A 158 40.64 -22.55 19.17
C ILE A 158 39.13 -22.48 18.94
N PRO A 159 38.57 -23.18 17.91
CA PRO A 159 37.17 -23.06 17.58
C PRO A 159 36.21 -23.35 18.73
N GLN A 160 36.58 -24.26 19.64
CA GLN A 160 35.78 -24.65 20.79
C GLN A 160 35.58 -23.51 21.80
N GLU A 161 36.59 -22.66 22.00
CA GLU A 161 36.52 -21.52 22.93
C GLU A 161 35.67 -20.39 22.35
N ILE A 162 35.65 -20.26 21.01
CA ILE A 162 34.84 -19.23 20.29
C ILE A 162 33.35 -19.59 20.30
N LEU A 163 32.99 -20.87 20.41
CA LEU A 163 31.62 -21.37 20.34
C LEU A 163 30.90 -21.48 21.69
N ALA A 164 31.62 -21.21 22.79
CA ALA A 164 31.18 -21.59 24.16
C ALA A 164 30.17 -20.63 24.81
N THR A 165 29.64 -19.64 24.16
CA THR A 165 28.66 -18.73 24.79
C THR A 165 27.22 -19.06 24.40
N ASP A 166 26.49 -19.70 25.32
CA ASP A 166 25.02 -19.87 25.30
C ASP A 166 24.28 -18.54 25.53
N TYR A 167 24.94 -17.41 25.27
CA TYR A 167 24.32 -16.11 25.50
C TYR A 167 23.29 -15.78 24.41
N HIS A 168 22.03 -15.73 24.82
CA HIS A 168 20.94 -15.31 24.02
C HIS A 168 20.64 -13.84 24.28
N ALA A 169 20.90 -13.00 23.29
CA ALA A 169 20.66 -11.56 23.40
C ALA A 169 19.17 -11.27 23.59
N ASN A 170 18.82 -10.57 24.66
CA ASN A 170 17.49 -10.01 24.86
C ASN A 170 17.38 -8.67 24.10
N ILE A 171 16.26 -8.46 23.45
CA ILE A 171 16.02 -7.29 22.61
C ILE A 171 15.12 -6.29 23.30
N TYR A 172 15.54 -5.04 23.36
CA TYR A 172 14.81 -3.95 23.96
C TYR A 172 14.55 -2.85 22.93
N LEU A 173 13.39 -2.23 23.01
CA LEU A 173 13.08 -1.02 22.26
C LEU A 173 13.73 0.17 22.96
N THR A 174 14.66 0.85 22.30
CA THR A 174 15.45 1.93 22.85
C THR A 174 15.02 3.32 22.40
N GLY A 175 14.34 3.42 21.25
CA GLY A 175 13.92 4.71 20.75
C GLY A 175 12.84 4.60 19.67
N ILE A 176 12.09 5.68 19.55
CA ILE A 176 11.09 5.89 18.51
C ILE A 176 11.32 7.26 17.92
N GLU A 177 11.61 7.35 16.64
CA GLU A 177 11.81 8.60 15.91
C GLU A 177 10.64 8.77 14.93
N LEU A 178 9.87 9.84 15.09
CA LEU A 178 8.83 10.27 14.16
C LEU A 178 9.41 11.26 13.15
N LYS A 179 8.78 11.42 12.01
CA LYS A 179 9.12 12.46 11.04
C LYS A 179 9.00 13.89 11.65
N SER A 180 8.16 14.04 12.68
CA SER A 180 7.96 15.29 13.45
C SER A 180 8.95 15.51 14.59
N GLY A 181 9.85 14.55 14.88
CA GLY A 181 10.81 14.58 15.98
C GLY A 181 10.83 13.28 16.80
N ILE A 182 11.50 13.33 17.96
CA ILE A 182 11.58 12.17 18.87
C ILE A 182 10.21 11.96 19.50
N TYR A 183 9.70 10.73 19.40
CA TYR A 183 8.45 10.34 20.06
C TYR A 183 8.72 10.14 21.56
N HIS A 184 8.08 10.97 22.34
CA HIS A 184 7.96 10.73 23.79
C HIS A 184 6.58 10.09 24.01
N PRO A 185 6.50 8.79 24.32
CA PRO A 185 5.22 8.21 24.70
C PRO A 185 4.70 9.00 25.90
N ASN A 186 3.41 9.36 25.87
CA ASN A 186 2.77 9.98 27.02
C ASN A 186 2.89 9.01 28.20
N LEU A 187 3.87 9.21 29.01
CA LEU A 187 4.19 8.45 30.23
C LEU A 187 3.14 8.75 31.33
N SER A 188 1.86 8.62 30.99
CA SER A 188 0.80 8.73 31.98
C SER A 188 0.77 7.53 32.96
N ASN A 189 1.52 6.48 32.68
CA ASN A 189 1.76 5.36 33.60
C ASN A 189 3.18 4.82 33.39
N GLU A 190 4.12 5.19 34.22
CA GLU A 190 5.40 4.61 34.68
C GLU A 190 6.04 3.43 33.89
N SER A 191 5.68 3.15 32.65
CA SER A 191 6.27 2.10 31.86
C SER A 191 7.35 2.65 30.94
N SER A 192 8.59 2.27 31.19
CA SER A 192 9.72 2.51 30.29
C SER A 192 9.42 1.97 28.89
N LEU A 193 10.03 2.55 27.85
CA LEU A 193 9.95 2.07 26.45
C LEU A 193 10.23 0.56 26.36
N GLU A 194 11.08 0.04 27.24
CA GLU A 194 11.45 -1.37 27.31
C GLU A 194 10.28 -2.31 27.59
N CYS A 195 9.33 -1.88 28.43
CA CYS A 195 8.17 -2.65 28.83
C CYS A 195 6.96 -2.44 27.91
N THR A 196 7.05 -1.51 26.96
CA THR A 196 5.95 -1.20 26.06
C THR A 196 5.69 -2.35 25.11
N GLN A 197 4.46 -2.88 25.14
CA GLN A 197 4.00 -3.95 24.24
C GLN A 197 3.14 -3.43 23.09
N THR A 198 2.55 -2.23 23.24
CA THR A 198 1.64 -1.66 22.26
C THR A 198 1.96 -0.19 22.02
N LEU A 199 2.12 0.17 20.77
CA LEU A 199 2.29 1.56 20.30
C LEU A 199 1.07 1.97 19.47
N SER A 200 0.52 3.15 19.76
CA SER A 200 -0.59 3.71 19.01
C SER A 200 -0.16 5.01 18.35
N PHE A 201 -0.35 5.09 17.04
CA PHE A 201 0.01 6.26 16.23
C PHE A 201 -1.23 6.79 15.49
N THR A 202 -1.23 8.08 15.22
CA THR A 202 -2.23 8.69 14.34
C THR A 202 -1.85 8.50 12.87
N GLU A 203 -2.79 8.72 11.94
CA GLU A 203 -2.50 8.66 10.49
C GLU A 203 -1.36 9.60 10.08
N LYS A 204 -1.19 10.74 10.74
CA LYS A 204 -0.11 11.69 10.45
C LYS A 204 1.26 11.18 10.90
N GLU A 205 1.30 10.24 11.81
CA GLU A 205 2.49 9.62 12.41
C GLU A 205 2.73 8.20 11.88
N ASN A 206 2.21 7.88 10.70
CA ASN A 206 2.30 6.55 10.09
C ASN A 206 3.67 6.18 9.51
N SER A 207 4.66 7.04 9.71
CA SER A 207 6.04 6.85 9.26
C SER A 207 6.98 7.15 10.41
N PHE A 208 7.67 6.11 10.89
CA PHE A 208 8.53 6.20 12.07
C PHE A 208 9.68 5.19 11.98
N ILE A 209 10.71 5.44 12.78
CA ILE A 209 11.88 4.58 12.92
C ILE A 209 11.88 4.05 14.36
N LEU A 210 11.95 2.73 14.49
CA LEU A 210 12.11 2.05 15.77
C LEU A 210 13.56 1.65 15.93
N SER A 211 14.20 2.04 17.04
CA SER A 211 15.56 1.67 17.41
C SER A 211 15.52 0.57 18.46
N PHE A 212 16.28 -0.48 18.23
CA PHE A 212 16.39 -1.62 19.12
C PHE A 212 17.82 -1.77 19.65
N SER A 213 17.97 -2.38 20.81
CA SER A 213 19.27 -2.80 21.33
C SER A 213 19.17 -4.24 21.82
N ALA A 214 20.12 -5.05 21.38
CA ALA A 214 20.40 -6.34 21.98
C ALA A 214 21.50 -6.10 23.02
N LEU A 215 21.29 -6.51 24.27
CA LEU A 215 22.24 -6.29 25.35
C LEU A 215 23.40 -7.29 25.25
N ASP A 216 24.13 -7.25 24.17
CA ASP A 216 25.43 -7.92 24.01
C ASP A 216 26.50 -6.83 23.94
N PHE A 217 27.33 -6.78 25.01
CA PHE A 217 28.35 -5.75 25.19
C PHE A 217 29.71 -6.15 24.64
N ALA A 218 29.84 -7.40 24.12
CA ALA A 218 31.13 -7.87 23.64
C ALA A 218 31.58 -7.12 22.40
N GLU A 219 30.72 -7.04 21.34
CA GLU A 219 30.99 -6.31 20.11
C GLU A 219 29.68 -5.86 19.46
N THR A 220 29.28 -4.63 19.73
CA THR A 220 28.03 -4.05 19.24
C THR A 220 27.97 -3.95 17.72
N ASP A 221 29.09 -3.78 17.05
CA ASP A 221 29.21 -3.64 15.59
C ASP A 221 28.89 -4.96 14.84
N LYS A 222 28.95 -6.10 15.51
CA LYS A 222 28.68 -7.42 14.91
C LYS A 222 27.23 -7.89 15.11
N ILE A 223 26.46 -7.20 15.92
CA ILE A 223 25.06 -7.55 16.18
C ILE A 223 24.25 -7.25 14.92
N LYS A 224 23.57 -8.26 14.40
CA LYS A 224 22.63 -8.11 13.27
C LYS A 224 21.22 -8.27 13.78
N TYR A 225 20.31 -7.55 13.17
CA TYR A 225 18.90 -7.58 13.50
C TYR A 225 18.10 -8.13 12.32
N ALA A 226 16.98 -8.78 12.61
CA ALA A 226 16.01 -9.14 11.61
C ALA A 226 14.61 -8.88 12.15
N TYR A 227 13.73 -8.41 11.28
CA TYR A 227 12.36 -8.11 11.64
C TYR A 227 11.37 -8.65 10.60
N LYS A 228 10.15 -8.87 11.04
CA LYS A 228 9.01 -9.19 10.18
C LYS A 228 7.75 -8.48 10.68
N ILE A 229 6.83 -8.16 9.76
CA ILE A 229 5.53 -7.56 10.06
C ILE A 229 4.46 -8.51 9.53
N ASN A 230 3.58 -8.99 10.39
CA ASN A 230 2.62 -10.05 10.06
C ASN A 230 1.68 -9.75 8.88
N GLN A 231 1.43 -8.50 8.55
CA GLN A 231 0.52 -8.13 7.45
C GLN A 231 1.23 -7.65 6.17
N ARG A 232 2.55 -7.50 6.21
CA ARG A 232 3.29 -6.90 5.08
C ARG A 232 4.40 -7.80 4.54
N ASN A 233 5.15 -8.45 5.42
CA ASN A 233 6.24 -9.35 5.06
C ASN A 233 6.11 -10.65 5.85
N PHE A 234 5.92 -11.77 5.17
CA PHE A 234 5.87 -13.09 5.79
C PHE A 234 7.27 -13.61 6.15
N ASP A 235 8.31 -13.12 5.46
CA ASP A 235 9.69 -13.50 5.68
C ASP A 235 10.46 -12.48 6.52
N TRP A 236 11.56 -12.96 7.14
CA TRP A 236 12.45 -12.11 7.90
C TRP A 236 13.25 -11.19 6.99
N VAL A 237 13.16 -9.90 7.26
CA VAL A 237 13.98 -8.86 6.63
C VAL A 237 15.20 -8.62 7.52
N TYR A 238 16.38 -8.81 6.98
CA TYR A 238 17.65 -8.59 7.69
C TYR A 238 18.02 -7.11 7.58
N ALA A 239 18.31 -6.49 8.74
CA ALA A 239 18.70 -5.10 8.84
C ALA A 239 20.20 -4.98 9.13
N ASP A 240 20.87 -4.09 8.41
CA ASP A 240 22.30 -3.82 8.60
C ASP A 240 22.61 -3.02 9.88
N ASN A 241 21.58 -2.45 10.50
CA ASN A 241 21.69 -1.66 11.71
C ASN A 241 20.55 -2.01 12.69
N ASN A 242 20.58 -1.40 13.87
CA ASN A 242 19.61 -1.59 14.94
C ASN A 242 18.29 -0.79 14.74
N LYS A 243 18.04 -0.26 13.53
CA LYS A 243 16.89 0.59 13.23
C LYS A 243 15.95 -0.10 12.23
N VAL A 244 14.67 -0.12 12.56
CA VAL A 244 13.60 -0.59 11.68
C VAL A 244 12.82 0.61 11.17
N ASN A 245 12.91 0.88 9.88
CA ASN A 245 12.20 1.98 9.25
C ASN A 245 10.86 1.50 8.70
N LEU A 246 9.78 2.03 9.25
CA LEU A 246 8.40 1.75 8.85
C LEU A 246 7.79 3.01 8.23
N SER A 247 7.52 2.97 6.94
CA SER A 247 7.01 4.12 6.19
C SER A 247 5.63 3.85 5.64
N MET A 248 4.75 4.86 5.75
CA MET A 248 3.40 4.89 5.17
C MET A 248 2.56 3.65 5.51
N LEU A 249 2.49 3.30 6.80
CA LEU A 249 1.62 2.23 7.25
C LEU A 249 0.15 2.68 7.16
N PRO A 250 -0.71 1.92 6.45
CA PRO A 250 -2.16 2.17 6.48
C PRO A 250 -2.74 2.04 7.89
N ALA A 251 -3.94 2.60 8.10
CA ALA A 251 -4.68 2.40 9.35
C ALA A 251 -4.98 0.90 9.56
N GLY A 252 -4.69 0.41 10.75
CA GLY A 252 -4.86 -1.00 11.11
C GLY A 252 -3.94 -1.44 12.25
N ASP A 253 -4.05 -2.71 12.62
CA ASP A 253 -3.27 -3.35 13.67
C ASP A 253 -2.15 -4.19 13.04
N TYR A 254 -0.91 -3.97 13.50
CA TYR A 254 0.27 -4.68 13.04
C TYR A 254 1.00 -5.31 14.21
N THR A 255 1.66 -6.44 13.97
CA THR A 255 2.58 -7.05 14.91
C THR A 255 3.97 -7.08 14.28
N LEU A 256 4.88 -6.32 14.86
CA LEU A 256 6.29 -6.31 14.50
C LEU A 256 7.02 -7.33 15.39
N SER A 257 7.65 -8.33 14.79
CA SER A 257 8.51 -9.27 15.46
C SER A 257 9.96 -8.94 15.12
N VAL A 258 10.81 -8.78 16.13
CA VAL A 258 12.24 -8.48 15.97
C VAL A 258 13.07 -9.54 16.66
N LYS A 259 14.11 -10.02 15.98
CA LYS A 259 15.13 -10.89 16.54
C LYS A 259 16.53 -10.33 16.30
N ALA A 260 17.48 -10.65 17.14
CA ALA A 260 18.88 -10.26 16.98
C ALA A 260 19.79 -11.48 17.04
N CYS A 261 20.95 -11.40 16.41
CA CYS A 261 22.04 -12.31 16.69
C CYS A 261 23.00 -11.69 17.72
N ASN A 262 23.73 -12.54 18.42
CA ASN A 262 24.82 -12.09 19.28
C ASN A 262 26.06 -11.74 18.45
N SER A 263 27.13 -11.25 19.09
CA SER A 263 28.41 -10.93 18.48
C SER A 263 29.07 -12.12 17.75
N GLN A 264 28.68 -13.34 18.09
CA GLN A 264 29.17 -14.57 17.46
C GLN A 264 28.31 -15.04 16.27
N GLY A 265 27.26 -14.27 15.89
CA GLY A 265 26.36 -14.59 14.78
C GLY A 265 25.29 -15.62 15.12
N ILE A 266 25.11 -15.97 16.38
CA ILE A 266 24.05 -16.90 16.82
C ILE A 266 22.76 -16.11 17.01
N TRP A 267 21.72 -16.48 16.27
CA TRP A 267 20.41 -15.87 16.39
C TRP A 267 19.72 -16.25 17.69
N SER A 268 19.27 -15.25 18.45
CA SER A 268 18.51 -15.47 19.66
C SER A 268 17.16 -16.13 19.35
N PRO A 269 16.73 -17.15 20.12
CA PRO A 269 15.39 -17.67 20.06
C PRO A 269 14.36 -16.67 20.63
N ASN A 270 14.83 -15.69 21.41
CA ASN A 270 14.00 -14.67 22.02
C ASN A 270 13.58 -13.65 20.96
N ILE A 271 12.28 -13.62 20.66
CA ILE A 271 11.69 -12.69 19.70
C ILE A 271 10.97 -11.60 20.50
N LYS A 272 11.30 -10.33 20.25
CA LYS A 272 10.53 -9.20 20.77
C LYS A 272 9.34 -8.96 19.85
N GLU A 273 8.13 -9.06 20.39
CA GLU A 273 6.91 -8.71 19.67
C GLU A 273 6.39 -7.35 20.15
N LEU A 274 6.04 -6.50 19.19
CA LEU A 274 5.51 -5.16 19.41
C LEU A 274 4.23 -5.00 18.60
N LYS A 275 3.13 -4.70 19.27
CA LYS A 275 1.85 -4.39 18.62
C LYS A 275 1.84 -2.90 18.23
N ILE A 276 1.51 -2.62 17.00
CA ILE A 276 1.46 -1.27 16.43
C ILE A 276 0.05 -1.05 15.91
N ASN A 277 -0.65 -0.07 16.48
CA ASN A 277 -1.99 0.33 16.06
C ASN A 277 -1.92 1.70 15.38
N ILE A 278 -2.32 1.77 14.12
CA ILE A 278 -2.45 3.02 13.37
C ILE A 278 -3.92 3.40 13.32
N LEU A 279 -4.26 4.48 14.04
CA LEU A 279 -5.64 4.95 14.13
C LEU A 279 -6.13 5.48 12.78
N PRO A 280 -7.36 5.16 12.37
CA PRO A 280 -7.94 5.71 11.15
C PRO A 280 -8.20 7.21 11.30
N PRO A 281 -8.14 7.99 10.20
CA PRO A 281 -8.47 9.40 10.24
C PRO A 281 -9.91 9.64 10.66
N LEU A 282 -10.19 10.80 11.26
CA LEU A 282 -11.50 11.13 11.80
C LEU A 282 -12.65 10.98 10.81
N TRP A 283 -12.40 11.24 9.52
CA TRP A 283 -13.40 11.12 8.45
C TRP A 283 -13.67 9.69 7.98
N ARG A 284 -12.88 8.68 8.41
CA ARG A 284 -13.07 7.25 8.12
C ARG A 284 -13.54 6.45 9.32
N THR A 285 -13.98 7.12 10.39
CA THR A 285 -14.56 6.47 11.57
C THR A 285 -16.03 6.13 11.34
N TRP A 286 -16.58 5.15 12.08
CA TRP A 286 -17.97 4.71 11.93
C TRP A 286 -18.99 5.85 12.11
N TRP A 287 -18.73 6.76 13.05
CA TRP A 287 -19.60 7.92 13.29
C TRP A 287 -19.53 8.97 12.16
N ALA A 288 -18.40 9.10 11.44
CA ALA A 288 -18.31 9.96 10.28
C ALA A 288 -19.22 9.45 9.14
N TYR A 289 -19.27 8.14 8.93
CA TYR A 289 -20.18 7.54 7.96
C TYR A 289 -21.65 7.75 8.35
N THR A 290 -22.03 7.73 9.64
CA THR A 290 -23.39 8.04 10.08
C THR A 290 -23.75 9.51 9.79
N ILE A 291 -22.83 10.44 9.99
CA ILE A 291 -23.04 11.85 9.61
C ILE A 291 -23.22 11.99 8.09
N TYR A 292 -22.39 11.32 7.28
CA TYR A 292 -22.53 11.37 5.82
C TYR A 292 -23.88 10.83 5.35
N THR A 293 -24.34 9.73 5.92
CA THR A 293 -25.66 9.17 5.59
C THR A 293 -26.80 10.10 6.00
N CYS A 294 -26.71 10.76 7.17
CA CYS A 294 -27.67 11.77 7.60
C CYS A 294 -27.74 12.99 6.67
N ILE A 295 -26.56 13.49 6.26
CA ILE A 295 -26.48 14.61 5.30
C ILE A 295 -27.08 14.21 3.95
N ALA A 296 -26.75 13.02 3.44
CA ALA A 296 -27.29 12.52 2.18
C ALA A 296 -28.81 12.38 2.24
N MET A 297 -29.35 11.84 3.35
CA MET A 297 -30.79 11.71 3.58
C MET A 297 -31.49 13.08 3.63
N CYS A 298 -30.88 14.05 4.31
CA CYS A 298 -31.39 15.42 4.37
C CYS A 298 -31.45 16.06 2.98
N LEU A 299 -30.40 15.90 2.17
CA LEU A 299 -30.38 16.40 0.79
C LEU A 299 -31.47 15.76 -0.07
N ILE A 300 -31.67 14.45 0.05
CA ILE A 300 -32.72 13.72 -0.67
C ILE A 300 -34.10 14.27 -0.28
N LEU A 301 -34.36 14.50 1.03
CA LEU A 301 -35.60 15.07 1.50
C LEU A 301 -35.85 16.49 0.98
N LEU A 302 -34.81 17.33 0.93
CA LEU A 302 -34.87 18.67 0.34
C LEU A 302 -35.18 18.62 -1.16
N VAL A 303 -34.60 17.71 -1.90
CA VAL A 303 -34.92 17.51 -3.31
C VAL A 303 -36.37 17.08 -3.51
N ILE A 304 -36.81 16.08 -2.73
CA ILE A 304 -38.20 15.61 -2.79
C ILE A 304 -39.17 16.75 -2.44
N ARG A 305 -38.86 17.55 -1.40
CA ARG A 305 -39.67 18.72 -1.04
C ARG A 305 -39.71 19.75 -2.17
N SER A 306 -38.59 20.05 -2.79
CA SER A 306 -38.49 20.96 -3.94
C SER A 306 -39.34 20.48 -5.13
N LEU A 307 -39.22 19.19 -5.47
CA LEU A 307 -40.01 18.59 -6.54
C LEU A 307 -41.53 18.64 -6.26
N ARG A 308 -41.93 18.34 -5.02
CA ARG A 308 -43.33 18.44 -4.58
C ARG A 308 -43.86 19.88 -4.64
N MET A 309 -43.06 20.86 -4.24
CA MET A 309 -43.42 22.28 -4.34
C MET A 309 -43.59 22.70 -5.79
N ARG A 310 -42.67 22.34 -6.70
CA ARG A 310 -42.81 22.61 -8.12
C ARG A 310 -44.02 21.96 -8.75
N HIS A 311 -44.35 20.73 -8.34
CA HIS A 311 -45.55 20.04 -8.83
C HIS A 311 -46.82 20.73 -8.36
N LYS A 312 -46.90 21.13 -7.08
CA LYS A 312 -48.03 21.92 -6.56
C LYS A 312 -48.19 23.26 -7.30
N GLN A 313 -47.10 23.97 -7.55
CA GLN A 313 -47.15 25.23 -8.30
C GLN A 313 -47.68 25.03 -9.72
N LYS A 314 -47.27 23.96 -10.44
CA LYS A 314 -47.82 23.63 -11.75
C LYS A 314 -49.31 23.33 -11.71
N LEU A 315 -49.79 22.58 -10.72
CA LEU A 315 -51.21 22.30 -10.58
C LEU A 315 -52.05 23.59 -10.31
N ILE A 316 -51.51 24.48 -9.47
CA ILE A 316 -52.18 25.77 -9.17
C ILE A 316 -52.24 26.61 -10.45
N LEU A 317 -51.17 26.71 -11.22
CA LEU A 317 -51.15 27.43 -12.48
C LEU A 317 -52.17 26.88 -13.49
N GLN A 318 -52.26 25.55 -13.64
CA GLN A 318 -53.23 24.89 -14.50
C GLN A 318 -54.70 25.19 -14.08
N THR A 319 -54.98 25.14 -12.73
CA THR A 319 -56.31 25.49 -12.27
C THR A 319 -56.69 26.95 -12.51
N VAL A 320 -55.73 27.88 -12.32
CA VAL A 320 -55.94 29.30 -12.61
C VAL A 320 -56.16 29.52 -14.11
N GLU A 321 -55.43 28.83 -14.96
CA GLU A 321 -55.54 28.92 -16.39
C GLU A 321 -56.91 28.43 -16.91
N ILE A 322 -57.37 27.28 -16.38
CA ILE A 322 -58.72 26.74 -16.67
C ILE A 322 -59.82 27.73 -16.21
N GLU A 323 -59.68 28.31 -14.98
CA GLU A 323 -60.63 29.29 -14.46
C GLU A 323 -60.70 30.57 -15.32
N ASN A 324 -59.53 31.08 -15.76
CA ASN A 324 -59.45 32.22 -16.67
C ASN A 324 -60.10 31.91 -18.00
N GLU A 325 -59.87 30.74 -18.60
CA GLU A 325 -60.52 30.32 -19.85
C GLU A 325 -62.03 30.23 -19.69
N LYS A 326 -62.54 29.70 -18.56
CA LYS A 326 -63.98 29.69 -18.29
C LYS A 326 -64.54 31.10 -18.19
N GLN A 327 -63.85 31.98 -17.45
CA GLN A 327 -64.27 33.35 -17.27
C GLN A 327 -64.27 34.09 -18.59
N GLN A 328 -63.32 33.86 -19.46
CA GLN A 328 -63.22 34.44 -20.78
C GLN A 328 -64.39 33.98 -21.69
N LYS A 329 -64.71 32.67 -21.68
CA LYS A 329 -65.88 32.12 -22.40
C LYS A 329 -67.17 32.71 -21.92
N ILE A 330 -67.33 32.88 -20.58
CA ILE A 330 -68.54 33.54 -20.03
C ILE A 330 -68.62 35.01 -20.52
N ASN A 331 -67.50 35.70 -20.56
CA ASN A 331 -67.43 37.08 -21.00
C ASN A 331 -67.76 37.21 -22.51
N ASP A 332 -67.17 36.30 -23.32
CA ASP A 332 -67.49 36.26 -24.75
C ASP A 332 -68.96 35.94 -25.03
N MET A 333 -69.52 34.96 -24.30
CA MET A 333 -70.96 34.68 -24.39
C MET A 333 -71.81 35.88 -23.97
N LYS A 334 -71.44 36.65 -22.95
CA LYS A 334 -72.10 37.88 -22.54
C LYS A 334 -72.06 38.94 -23.66
N LEU A 335 -70.86 39.14 -24.24
CA LEU A 335 -70.70 40.11 -25.35
C LEU A 335 -71.54 39.71 -26.55
N GLN A 336 -71.54 38.44 -26.93
CA GLN A 336 -72.33 37.94 -28.07
C GLN A 336 -73.84 38.07 -27.79
N PHE A 337 -74.27 37.78 -26.54
CA PHE A 337 -75.64 37.95 -26.10
C PHE A 337 -76.05 39.42 -26.22
N PHE A 338 -75.27 40.39 -25.72
CA PHE A 338 -75.55 41.81 -25.86
C PHE A 338 -75.57 42.29 -27.31
N ALA A 339 -74.65 41.76 -28.14
CA ALA A 339 -74.62 42.10 -29.57
C ALA A 339 -75.87 41.62 -30.27
N ASN A 340 -76.32 40.36 -30.03
CA ASN A 340 -77.54 39.81 -30.63
C ASN A 340 -78.77 40.55 -30.17
N ILE A 341 -78.90 40.83 -28.86
CA ILE A 341 -80.03 41.62 -28.35
C ILE A 341 -80.05 43.04 -28.98
N SER A 342 -78.92 43.70 -29.04
CA SER A 342 -78.86 45.03 -29.61
C SER A 342 -79.36 45.02 -31.07
N HIS A 343 -79.07 43.95 -31.82
CA HIS A 343 -79.57 43.81 -33.20
C HIS A 343 -81.02 43.48 -33.22
N GLU A 344 -81.54 42.62 -32.39
CA GLU A 344 -82.95 42.26 -32.30
C GLU A 344 -83.87 43.42 -31.73
N LEU A 345 -83.32 44.28 -30.88
CA LEU A 345 -84.00 45.49 -30.43
C LEU A 345 -84.01 46.60 -31.47
N ARG A 346 -82.88 46.71 -32.26
CA ARG A 346 -82.76 47.75 -33.31
C ARG A 346 -83.85 47.59 -34.42
N THR A 347 -84.09 46.35 -34.84
CA THR A 347 -85.05 46.05 -35.92
C THR A 347 -86.42 46.46 -35.58
N PRO A 348 -87.13 46.07 -34.50
CA PRO A 348 -88.45 46.54 -34.22
C PRO A 348 -88.53 48.03 -33.86
N LEU A 349 -87.47 48.59 -33.27
CA LEU A 349 -87.33 50.00 -33.01
C LEU A 349 -87.32 50.84 -34.28
N SER A 350 -86.57 50.40 -35.29
CA SER A 350 -86.54 51.05 -36.59
C SER A 350 -87.86 50.90 -37.32
N LEU A 351 -88.57 49.75 -37.15
CA LEU A 351 -89.90 49.53 -37.69
C LEU A 351 -90.97 50.32 -36.96
N ILE A 352 -90.71 50.84 -35.81
CA ILE A 352 -91.54 51.81 -35.08
C ILE A 352 -91.25 53.24 -35.54
N ILE A 353 -89.96 53.62 -35.57
CA ILE A 353 -89.50 54.97 -35.76
C ILE A 353 -89.77 55.36 -37.24
N ASN A 354 -89.38 54.57 -38.24
CA ASN A 354 -89.50 54.91 -39.65
C ASN A 354 -90.98 55.14 -40.04
N PRO A 355 -91.91 54.26 -39.73
CA PRO A 355 -93.34 54.54 -40.03
C PRO A 355 -93.89 55.72 -39.29
N LEU A 356 -93.42 56.01 -38.04
CA LEU A 356 -93.83 57.17 -37.28
C LEU A 356 -93.35 58.49 -37.86
N GLU A 357 -92.12 58.51 -38.43
CA GLU A 357 -91.51 59.61 -39.18
C GLU A 357 -92.35 59.86 -40.46
N GLU A 358 -92.63 58.79 -41.22
CA GLU A 358 -93.49 58.87 -42.43
C GLU A 358 -94.89 59.31 -42.15
N PHE A 359 -95.41 58.93 -40.98
CA PHE A 359 -96.75 59.40 -40.46
C PHE A 359 -96.71 60.88 -40.14
N LEU A 360 -95.64 61.41 -39.66
CA LEU A 360 -95.44 62.84 -39.41
C LEU A 360 -95.25 63.71 -40.65
N GLU A 361 -94.70 63.11 -41.67
CA GLU A 361 -94.39 63.91 -42.92
C GLU A 361 -95.50 63.95 -43.91
N ASN A 362 -96.41 62.90 -44.07
CA ASN A 362 -97.40 62.91 -45.19
C ASN A 362 -98.69 62.09 -44.94
N HIS A 363 -99.82 62.67 -45.35
CA HIS A 363 -101.16 62.19 -45.80
C HIS A 363 -102.07 61.34 -44.89
N PRO A 364 -103.37 61.70 -44.82
CA PRO A 364 -104.32 61.13 -43.83
C PRO A 364 -104.96 59.77 -44.17
N GLU A 365 -104.72 59.19 -45.38
CA GLU A 365 -105.43 57.97 -45.78
C GLU A 365 -104.88 56.61 -45.28
N HIS A 366 -103.68 56.58 -44.83
CA HIS A 366 -103.01 55.31 -44.42
C HIS A 366 -102.79 55.15 -42.87
N ARG A 367 -103.46 55.97 -42.05
CA ARG A 367 -103.23 56.04 -40.60
C ARG A 367 -103.47 54.73 -39.82
N LYS A 368 -104.46 53.92 -40.26
CA LYS A 368 -104.82 52.75 -39.50
C LYS A 368 -103.73 51.58 -39.61
N GLY A 369 -103.25 51.38 -40.85
CA GLY A 369 -102.21 50.35 -41.10
C GLY A 369 -100.88 50.67 -40.45
N ILE A 370 -100.43 51.91 -40.46
CA ILE A 370 -99.21 52.39 -39.82
C ILE A 370 -99.28 52.28 -38.30
N LEU A 371 -100.37 52.63 -37.66
CA LEU A 371 -100.62 52.52 -36.21
C LEU A 371 -100.64 51.06 -35.79
N ASP A 372 -101.25 50.16 -36.57
CA ASP A 372 -101.23 48.72 -36.23
C ASP A 372 -99.85 48.12 -36.30
N MET A 373 -99.04 48.51 -37.34
CA MET A 373 -97.65 48.07 -37.48
C MET A 373 -96.74 48.60 -36.34
N VAL A 374 -96.87 49.84 -35.93
CA VAL A 374 -96.17 50.45 -34.81
C VAL A 374 -96.56 49.75 -33.49
N LYS A 375 -97.86 49.48 -33.25
CA LYS A 375 -98.40 48.78 -32.09
C LYS A 375 -97.81 47.34 -32.03
N GLN A 376 -97.82 46.62 -33.15
CA GLN A 376 -97.29 45.24 -33.25
C GLN A 376 -95.79 45.18 -32.92
N ASN A 377 -94.99 46.08 -33.48
CA ASN A 377 -93.56 46.13 -33.22
C ASN A 377 -93.24 46.64 -31.80
N ALA A 378 -94.00 47.51 -31.21
CA ALA A 378 -93.93 47.95 -29.82
C ALA A 378 -94.18 46.78 -28.87
N ASN A 379 -95.23 45.99 -29.13
CA ASN A 379 -95.57 44.83 -28.37
C ASN A 379 -94.46 43.74 -28.45
N TYR A 380 -93.92 43.54 -29.71
CA TYR A 380 -92.81 42.65 -29.91
C TYR A 380 -91.54 43.12 -29.16
N LEU A 381 -91.22 44.41 -29.18
CA LEU A 381 -90.18 44.98 -28.36
C LEU A 381 -90.35 44.76 -26.85
N LEU A 382 -91.59 44.93 -26.40
CA LEU A 382 -91.95 44.69 -24.99
C LEU A 382 -91.77 43.22 -24.58
N GLU A 383 -92.11 42.31 -25.53
CA GLU A 383 -91.91 40.86 -25.26
C GLU A 383 -90.42 40.51 -25.23
N LEU A 384 -89.58 41.06 -26.12
CA LEU A 384 -88.11 40.94 -26.12
C LEU A 384 -87.52 41.48 -24.78
N ILE A 385 -88.00 42.63 -24.30
CA ILE A 385 -87.58 43.22 -23.03
C ILE A 385 -87.96 42.29 -21.86
N ASN A 386 -89.12 41.73 -21.89
CA ASN A 386 -89.56 40.80 -20.85
C ASN A 386 -88.74 39.51 -20.84
N GLN A 387 -88.45 38.95 -22.02
CA GLN A 387 -87.52 37.80 -22.14
C GLN A 387 -86.11 38.13 -21.61
N LEU A 388 -85.67 39.35 -21.78
CA LEU A 388 -84.36 39.81 -21.24
C LEU A 388 -84.37 39.92 -19.73
N LEU A 389 -85.47 40.34 -19.11
CA LEU A 389 -85.65 40.44 -17.65
C LEU A 389 -85.75 39.07 -17.02
N ASP A 390 -86.35 38.09 -17.72
CA ASP A 390 -86.45 36.72 -17.23
C ASP A 390 -85.08 35.99 -17.25
N PHE A 391 -84.22 36.38 -18.17
CA PHE A 391 -82.79 35.88 -18.20
C PHE A 391 -81.94 36.42 -17.03
N ARG A 392 -82.46 37.36 -16.24
CA ARG A 392 -81.74 37.96 -15.09
C ARG A 392 -82.06 37.20 -13.76
N LYS A 393 -82.95 36.23 -13.76
CA LYS A 393 -83.18 35.35 -12.63
C LYS A 393 -82.34 34.11 -12.73
#